data_991a277b1210d623c151cea8c900434f
#
_entry.id   991a277b1210d623c151cea8c900434f
#
_cell.length_a   1.000
_cell.length_b   1.000
_cell.length_c   1.000
_cell.angle_alpha   90.00
_cell.angle_beta   90.00
_cell.angle_gamma   90.00
#
_symmetry.space_group_name_H-M   'P 1'
#
loop_
_entity.id
_entity.type
_entity.pdbx_description
1 polymer ?
#
loop_
_entity_poly.entity_id
_entity_poly.type
_entity_poly.pdbx_seq_one_letter_code
_entity_poly.pdbx_strand_id
1 'polypeptide(L)'
;GGAIRIRKDSQWNVPEPELVLAINQYNEIVGYCAGNDVSSRDIEGENPLYLPQAKIYNGSCALGHGVLICEPDAIRDIQIRLEIQRAGKTIFNGEANTSTMKRTFPELVEALTRELDFPQGVFLMTGTCLVPDNFTLQLEDVVLIQVGQTKIQNVVSV
;
A
#
# COMPACT_ATOMS: atom_id res chain seq x y z
N GLY A 1 -1.64 -12.40 -7.43
CA GLY A 1 -1.63 -11.01 -7.84
C GLY A 1 -0.92 -10.77 -9.14
N GLY A 2 -1.14 -9.60 -9.71
CA GLY A 2 -0.43 -9.16 -10.90
C GLY A 2 1.01 -8.73 -10.61
N ALA A 3 1.77 -8.45 -11.65
CA ALA A 3 3.09 -7.85 -11.52
C ALA A 3 2.98 -6.41 -11.02
N ILE A 4 3.93 -5.99 -10.20
CA ILE A 4 4.20 -4.58 -9.89
C ILE A 4 5.42 -4.13 -10.69
N ARG A 5 5.52 -2.84 -10.92
CA ARG A 5 6.63 -2.29 -11.68
C ARG A 5 7.48 -1.36 -10.84
N ILE A 6 8.77 -1.34 -11.13
CA ILE A 6 9.72 -0.34 -10.66
C ILE A 6 10.09 0.60 -11.81
N ARG A 7 10.42 1.84 -11.50
CA ARG A 7 10.81 2.83 -12.52
C ARG A 7 12.23 2.57 -13.02
N LYS A 8 12.42 2.73 -14.32
CA LYS A 8 13.75 2.57 -14.98
C LYS A 8 14.72 3.72 -14.66
N ASP A 9 14.18 4.87 -14.30
CA ASP A 9 14.90 6.11 -13.99
C ASP A 9 15.06 6.35 -12.48
N SER A 10 14.77 5.34 -11.66
CA SER A 10 14.92 5.37 -10.19
C SER A 10 15.91 4.30 -9.74
N GLN A 11 16.73 4.64 -8.76
CA GLN A 11 17.71 3.75 -8.13
C GLN A 11 17.23 3.21 -6.76
N TRP A 12 16.14 3.76 -6.23
CA TRP A 12 15.63 3.40 -4.91
C TRP A 12 14.12 3.20 -4.93
N ASN A 13 13.72 1.96 -5.24
CA ASN A 13 12.32 1.55 -5.31
C ASN A 13 11.99 0.62 -4.14
N VAL A 14 10.91 0.89 -3.43
CA VAL A 14 10.49 0.13 -2.26
C VAL A 14 9.02 -0.29 -2.36
N PRO A 15 8.64 -1.44 -1.77
CA PRO A 15 7.23 -1.75 -1.54
C PRO A 15 6.75 -0.98 -0.31
N GLU A 16 5.53 -0.52 -0.34
CA GLU A 16 4.84 0.08 0.80
C GLU A 16 3.57 -0.73 1.10
N PRO A 17 3.62 -1.65 2.09
CA PRO A 17 2.45 -2.40 2.50
C PRO A 17 1.46 -1.49 3.21
N GLU A 18 0.20 -1.52 2.77
CA GLU A 18 -0.84 -0.64 3.30
C GLU A 18 -2.14 -1.39 3.56
N LEU A 19 -2.83 -0.99 4.62
CA LEU A 19 -4.26 -1.23 4.74
C LEU A 19 -4.97 -0.32 3.74
N VAL A 20 -5.85 -0.88 2.93
CA VAL A 20 -6.65 -0.14 1.96
C VAL A 20 -8.10 -0.17 2.39
N LEU A 21 -8.67 1.01 2.67
CA LEU A 21 -10.08 1.14 3.00
C LEU A 21 -10.93 1.05 1.73
N ALA A 22 -11.97 0.24 1.75
CA ALA A 22 -13.06 0.27 0.79
C ALA A 22 -14.15 1.20 1.31
N ILE A 23 -14.41 2.29 0.60
CA ILE A 23 -15.34 3.35 1.00
C ILE A 23 -16.45 3.41 -0.04
N ASN A 24 -17.71 3.38 0.40
CA ASN A 24 -18.87 3.45 -0.49
C ASN A 24 -19.19 4.91 -0.92
N GLN A 25 -20.20 5.06 -1.77
CA GLN A 25 -20.65 6.37 -2.28
C GLN A 25 -21.23 7.30 -1.19
N TYR A 26 -21.48 6.81 0.01
CA TYR A 26 -21.96 7.57 1.16
C TYR A 26 -20.84 7.94 2.14
N ASN A 27 -19.58 7.74 1.74
CA ASN A 27 -18.37 7.96 2.54
C ASN A 27 -18.28 7.03 3.76
N GLU A 28 -18.93 5.87 3.72
CA GLU A 28 -18.87 4.87 4.77
C GLU A 28 -17.80 3.82 4.45
N ILE A 29 -16.98 3.47 5.45
CA ILE A 29 -16.02 2.37 5.34
C ILE A 29 -16.80 1.06 5.39
N VAL A 30 -16.74 0.27 4.33
CA VAL A 30 -17.46 -1.01 4.22
C VAL A 30 -16.54 -2.23 4.36
N GLY A 31 -15.24 -2.03 4.42
CA GLY A 31 -14.26 -3.10 4.55
C GLY A 31 -12.87 -2.65 4.19
N TYR A 32 -11.95 -3.63 4.06
CA TYR A 32 -10.56 -3.37 3.70
C TYR A 32 -9.95 -4.47 2.84
N CYS A 33 -8.82 -4.17 2.22
CA CYS A 33 -7.93 -5.15 1.61
C CYS A 33 -6.46 -4.78 1.82
N ALA A 34 -5.57 -5.73 1.49
CA ALA A 34 -4.14 -5.45 1.43
C ALA A 34 -3.80 -4.64 0.18
N GLY A 35 -2.88 -3.70 0.29
CA GLY A 35 -2.34 -2.92 -0.81
C GLY A 35 -0.83 -2.85 -0.82
N ASN A 36 -0.29 -2.50 -1.98
CA ASN A 36 1.13 -2.25 -2.19
C ASN A 36 1.27 -0.97 -3.01
N ASP A 37 1.76 0.11 -2.39
CA ASP A 37 2.05 1.39 -3.05
C ASP A 37 3.54 1.47 -3.36
N VAL A 38 3.94 0.96 -4.53
CA VAL A 38 5.35 0.90 -4.92
C VAL A 38 5.87 2.30 -5.18
N SER A 39 6.88 2.70 -4.41
CA SER A 39 7.38 4.07 -4.38
C SER A 39 8.82 4.17 -4.86
N SER A 40 9.10 5.22 -5.64
CA SER A 40 10.45 5.62 -6.04
C SER A 40 10.98 6.66 -5.06
N ARG A 41 11.68 6.20 -4.03
CA ARG A 41 12.10 7.02 -2.88
C ARG A 41 13.10 8.13 -3.23
N ASP A 42 13.96 7.91 -4.19
CA ASP A 42 14.90 8.92 -4.69
C ASP A 42 14.17 10.07 -5.36
N ILE A 43 13.18 9.79 -6.21
CA ILE A 43 12.33 10.79 -6.87
C ILE A 43 11.46 11.52 -5.84
N GLU A 44 10.86 10.79 -4.89
CA GLU A 44 10.07 11.36 -3.80
C GLU A 44 10.89 12.34 -2.94
N GLY A 45 12.13 11.96 -2.63
CA GLY A 45 13.03 12.74 -1.79
C GLY A 45 13.67 13.95 -2.48
N GLU A 46 13.69 13.99 -3.81
CA GLU A 46 14.30 15.07 -4.57
C GLU A 46 13.50 16.37 -4.45
N ASN A 47 12.18 16.30 -4.58
CA ASN A 47 11.30 17.46 -4.46
C ASN A 47 9.87 17.04 -4.12
N PRO A 48 9.19 17.65 -3.14
CA PRO A 48 7.79 17.34 -2.82
C PRO A 48 6.82 17.44 -4.01
N LEU A 49 7.11 18.27 -5.01
CA LEU A 49 6.32 18.39 -6.24
C LEU A 49 6.41 17.13 -7.12
N TYR A 50 7.39 16.26 -6.90
CA TYR A 50 7.57 15.01 -7.64
C TYR A 50 6.85 13.81 -7.02
N LEU A 51 6.10 14.02 -5.94
CA LEU A 51 5.33 12.94 -5.31
C LEU A 51 4.44 12.17 -6.31
N PRO A 52 3.68 12.82 -7.23
CA PRO A 52 2.95 12.09 -8.26
C PRO A 52 3.86 11.27 -9.19
N GLN A 53 5.05 11.75 -9.51
CA GLN A 53 6.03 11.01 -10.32
C GLN A 53 6.54 9.77 -9.60
N ALA A 54 6.76 9.86 -8.29
CA ALA A 54 7.25 8.77 -7.47
C ALA A 54 6.22 7.66 -7.24
N LYS A 55 4.92 8.00 -7.29
CA LYS A 55 3.80 7.15 -6.86
C LYS A 55 2.85 6.74 -7.99
N ILE A 56 2.70 7.54 -9.05
CA ILE A 56 1.68 7.35 -10.08
C ILE A 56 2.34 7.03 -11.43
N TYR A 57 2.59 5.75 -11.66
CA TYR A 57 3.10 5.22 -12.91
C TYR A 57 2.52 3.81 -13.16
N ASN A 58 2.68 3.29 -14.36
CA ASN A 58 2.11 1.99 -14.72
C ASN A 58 2.62 0.87 -13.81
N GLY A 59 1.71 0.19 -13.10
CA GLY A 59 2.02 -0.92 -12.21
C GLY A 59 2.61 -0.52 -10.85
N SER A 60 2.55 0.77 -10.46
CA SER A 60 3.00 1.25 -9.15
C SER A 60 2.09 0.84 -8.00
N CYS A 61 0.81 0.57 -8.27
CA CYS A 61 -0.19 0.24 -7.26
C CYS A 61 -0.76 -1.15 -7.50
N ALA A 62 -0.87 -1.93 -6.42
CA ALA A 62 -1.55 -3.21 -6.45
C ALA A 62 -2.50 -3.36 -5.26
N LEU A 63 -3.69 -3.90 -5.51
CA LEU A 63 -4.70 -4.20 -4.51
C LEU A 63 -4.91 -5.69 -4.39
N GLY A 64 -5.26 -6.16 -3.20
CA GLY A 64 -5.71 -7.53 -2.96
C GLY A 64 -6.92 -7.87 -3.83
N HIS A 65 -7.06 -9.15 -4.16
CA HIS A 65 -8.11 -9.63 -5.08
C HIS A 65 -9.52 -9.63 -4.47
N GLY A 66 -9.68 -9.25 -3.21
CA GLY A 66 -10.98 -9.19 -2.53
C GLY A 66 -10.96 -8.23 -1.35
N VAL A 67 -12.12 -7.67 -1.06
CA VAL A 67 -12.37 -6.84 0.10
C VAL A 67 -12.97 -7.69 1.20
N LEU A 68 -12.41 -7.65 2.39
CA LEU A 68 -13.03 -8.20 3.59
C LEU A 68 -14.02 -7.17 4.12
N ILE A 69 -15.30 -7.51 4.05
CA ILE A 69 -16.38 -6.66 4.58
C ILE A 69 -16.37 -6.75 6.10
N CYS A 70 -16.32 -5.61 6.76
CA CYS A 70 -16.31 -5.53 8.23
C CYS A 70 -16.69 -4.14 8.71
N GLU A 71 -17.06 -4.05 9.99
CA GLU A 71 -17.28 -2.76 10.66
C GLU A 71 -15.97 -2.01 10.88
N PRO A 72 -15.96 -0.67 10.87
CA PRO A 72 -14.76 0.16 11.03
C PRO A 72 -13.96 -0.12 12.31
N ASP A 73 -14.62 -0.51 13.39
CA ASP A 73 -13.95 -0.80 14.65
C ASP A 73 -13.10 -2.07 14.59
N ALA A 74 -13.41 -3.01 13.69
CA ALA A 74 -12.67 -4.25 13.51
C ALA A 74 -11.28 -4.05 12.89
N ILE A 75 -10.99 -2.87 12.31
CA ILE A 75 -9.73 -2.59 11.63
C ILE A 75 -8.75 -1.73 12.43
N ARG A 76 -9.09 -1.38 13.68
CA ARG A 76 -8.24 -0.53 14.54
C ARG A 76 -6.98 -1.20 15.06
N ASP A 77 -6.96 -2.52 15.11
CA ASP A 77 -5.84 -3.34 15.62
C ASP A 77 -5.59 -4.51 14.66
N ILE A 78 -5.06 -4.18 13.48
CA ILE A 78 -4.74 -5.16 12.45
C ILE A 78 -3.23 -5.23 12.23
N GLN A 79 -2.70 -6.45 12.25
CA GLN A 79 -1.30 -6.70 11.92
C GLN A 79 -1.09 -6.57 10.40
N ILE A 80 -0.02 -5.87 10.04
CA ILE A 80 0.50 -5.74 8.67
C ILE A 80 1.84 -6.47 8.62
N ARG A 81 2.03 -7.35 7.64
CA ARG A 81 3.27 -8.09 7.40
C ARG A 81 3.76 -7.85 5.99
N LEU A 82 5.06 -7.69 5.88
CA LEU A 82 5.78 -7.61 4.61
C LEU A 82 6.88 -8.66 4.60
N GLU A 83 6.88 -9.51 3.58
CA GLU A 83 7.98 -10.40 3.25
C GLU A 83 8.43 -10.13 1.82
N ILE A 84 9.75 -10.09 1.61
CA ILE A 84 10.35 -9.96 0.27
C ILE A 84 11.28 -11.13 0.04
N GLN A 85 11.09 -11.79 -1.10
CA GLN A 85 11.92 -12.92 -1.52
C GLN A 85 12.68 -12.57 -2.79
N ARG A 86 13.96 -12.93 -2.84
CA ARG A 86 14.85 -12.83 -4.01
C ARG A 86 15.50 -14.18 -4.28
N ALA A 87 15.36 -14.68 -5.51
CA ALA A 87 15.85 -16.01 -5.88
C ALA A 87 15.40 -17.12 -4.91
N GLY A 88 14.13 -17.06 -4.44
CA GLY A 88 13.53 -18.05 -3.54
C GLY A 88 13.98 -17.95 -2.07
N LYS A 89 14.76 -16.93 -1.71
CA LYS A 89 15.19 -16.70 -0.33
C LYS A 89 14.52 -15.45 0.24
N THR A 90 14.03 -15.51 1.47
CA THR A 90 13.54 -14.34 2.20
C THR A 90 14.71 -13.41 2.50
N ILE A 91 14.66 -12.18 1.98
CA ILE A 91 15.66 -11.14 2.16
C ILE A 91 15.18 -10.01 3.08
N PHE A 92 13.88 -9.93 3.30
CA PHE A 92 13.26 -9.02 4.26
C PHE A 92 12.01 -9.66 4.85
N ASN A 93 11.79 -9.44 6.14
CA ASN A 93 10.54 -9.78 6.84
C ASN A 93 10.34 -8.74 7.94
N GLY A 94 9.17 -8.10 7.94
CA GLY A 94 8.83 -7.07 8.91
C GLY A 94 7.34 -7.04 9.23
N GLU A 95 7.00 -6.44 10.35
CA GLU A 95 5.64 -6.33 10.86
C GLU A 95 5.36 -4.91 11.37
N ALA A 96 4.12 -4.50 11.24
CA ALA A 96 3.56 -3.27 11.79
C ALA A 96 2.12 -3.53 12.24
N ASN A 97 1.49 -2.54 12.88
CA ASN A 97 0.12 -2.66 13.33
C ASN A 97 -0.63 -1.35 13.14
N THR A 98 -1.89 -1.41 12.71
CA THR A 98 -2.73 -0.23 12.50
C THR A 98 -2.99 0.56 13.78
N SER A 99 -2.89 -0.05 14.97
CA SER A 99 -3.02 0.65 16.26
C SER A 99 -1.95 1.73 16.48
N THR A 100 -0.84 1.70 15.73
CA THR A 100 0.21 2.73 15.79
C THR A 100 -0.06 3.93 14.89
N MET A 101 -1.12 3.91 14.09
CA MET A 101 -1.50 5.02 13.21
C MET A 101 -1.87 6.26 14.01
N LYS A 102 -1.32 7.41 13.60
CA LYS A 102 -1.61 8.70 14.25
C LYS A 102 -3.03 9.21 13.93
N ARG A 103 -3.49 9.00 12.70
CA ARG A 103 -4.81 9.42 12.23
C ARG A 103 -5.80 8.29 12.37
N THR A 104 -7.02 8.60 12.77
CA THR A 104 -8.12 7.64 12.73
C THR A 104 -8.64 7.44 11.30
N PHE A 105 -9.24 6.31 11.03
CA PHE A 105 -9.81 6.06 9.71
C PHE A 105 -10.91 7.06 9.32
N PRO A 106 -11.83 7.47 10.22
CA PRO A 106 -12.78 8.55 9.91
C PRO A 106 -12.09 9.87 9.51
N GLU A 107 -11.00 10.28 10.18
CA GLU A 107 -10.25 11.47 9.80
C GLU A 107 -9.64 11.36 8.38
N LEU A 108 -9.19 10.17 7.99
CA LEU A 108 -8.66 9.94 6.63
C LEU A 108 -9.78 10.03 5.59
N VAL A 109 -10.95 9.45 5.86
CA VAL A 109 -12.13 9.55 4.98
C VAL A 109 -12.59 10.99 4.86
N GLU A 110 -12.74 11.72 5.98
CA GLU A 110 -13.10 13.13 5.96
C GLU A 110 -12.12 13.98 5.14
N ALA A 111 -10.80 13.75 5.30
CA ALA A 111 -9.79 14.47 4.56
C ALA A 111 -9.89 14.20 3.05
N LEU A 112 -10.12 12.94 2.65
CA LEU A 112 -10.28 12.54 1.25
C LEU A 112 -11.52 13.17 0.60
N THR A 113 -12.64 13.17 1.32
CA THR A 113 -13.95 13.53 0.76
C THR A 113 -14.34 14.99 0.96
N ARG A 114 -13.46 15.81 1.55
CA ARG A 114 -13.75 17.21 1.89
C ARG A 114 -14.12 18.07 0.68
N GLU A 115 -13.46 17.85 -0.46
CA GLU A 115 -13.68 18.60 -1.72
C GLU A 115 -13.75 17.67 -2.95
N LEU A 116 -13.92 16.34 -2.70
CA LEU A 116 -14.01 15.33 -3.76
C LEU A 116 -15.20 14.42 -3.52
N ASP A 117 -15.96 14.16 -4.58
CA ASP A 117 -17.07 13.21 -4.58
C ASP A 117 -16.65 11.90 -5.26
N PHE A 118 -17.05 10.78 -4.68
CA PHE A 118 -16.80 9.44 -5.21
C PHE A 118 -18.12 8.68 -5.40
N PRO A 119 -18.88 8.95 -6.48
CA PRO A 119 -20.22 8.41 -6.66
C PRO A 119 -20.28 6.88 -6.85
N GLN A 120 -19.14 6.25 -7.08
CA GLN A 120 -18.99 4.79 -7.17
C GLN A 120 -18.22 4.20 -5.99
N GLY A 121 -17.92 5.01 -4.96
CA GLY A 121 -17.00 4.67 -3.90
C GLY A 121 -15.54 4.81 -4.33
N VAL A 122 -14.62 4.54 -3.40
CA VAL A 122 -13.18 4.69 -3.60
C VAL A 122 -12.40 3.71 -2.73
N PHE A 123 -11.21 3.31 -3.21
CA PHE A 123 -10.20 2.66 -2.40
C PHE A 123 -9.20 3.71 -1.90
N LEU A 124 -9.05 3.82 -0.59
CA LEU A 124 -8.09 4.72 0.05
C LEU A 124 -6.94 3.92 0.65
N MET A 125 -5.75 4.09 0.11
CA MET A 125 -4.50 3.62 0.72
C MET A 125 -4.17 4.53 1.90
N THR A 126 -3.88 3.94 3.07
CA THR A 126 -3.82 4.68 4.35
C THR A 126 -2.42 5.11 4.76
N GLY A 127 -1.43 4.84 3.93
CA GLY A 127 -0.03 5.06 4.23
C GLY A 127 0.64 3.86 4.90
N THR A 128 1.96 3.81 4.81
CA THR A 128 2.78 2.75 5.41
C THR A 128 3.65 3.27 6.54
N CYS A 129 3.99 2.38 7.49
CA CYS A 129 5.05 2.58 8.48
C CYS A 129 6.09 1.46 8.43
N LEU A 130 6.04 0.61 7.42
CA LEU A 130 6.88 -0.57 7.25
C LEU A 130 7.58 -0.54 5.89
N VAL A 131 8.78 0.03 5.87
CA VAL A 131 9.62 0.11 4.67
C VAL A 131 11.01 -0.44 5.00
N PRO A 132 11.59 -1.32 4.17
CA PRO A 132 12.95 -1.80 4.41
C PRO A 132 13.99 -0.68 4.33
N ASP A 133 14.87 -0.58 5.34
CA ASP A 133 16.00 0.34 5.32
C ASP A 133 17.11 -0.15 4.37
N ASN A 134 17.79 0.76 3.68
CA ASN A 134 18.92 0.47 2.79
C ASN A 134 18.63 -0.65 1.78
N PHE A 135 17.43 -0.62 1.22
CA PHE A 135 16.92 -1.66 0.33
C PHE A 135 16.34 -1.05 -0.95
N THR A 136 16.49 -1.74 -2.07
CA THR A 136 15.75 -1.46 -3.30
C THR A 136 15.27 -2.76 -3.94
N LEU A 137 14.04 -2.73 -4.45
CA LEU A 137 13.47 -3.82 -5.24
C LEU A 137 14.30 -4.08 -6.50
N GLN A 138 14.37 -5.34 -6.89
CA GLN A 138 14.97 -5.80 -8.14
C GLN A 138 13.94 -6.60 -8.95
N LEU A 139 14.20 -6.76 -10.24
CA LEU A 139 13.39 -7.62 -11.09
C LEU A 139 13.30 -9.04 -10.50
N GLU A 140 12.16 -9.67 -10.66
CA GLU A 140 11.85 -11.01 -10.17
C GLU A 140 11.77 -11.14 -8.63
N ASP A 141 11.95 -10.05 -7.87
CA ASP A 141 11.60 -10.09 -6.45
C ASP A 141 10.12 -10.42 -6.27
N VAL A 142 9.82 -11.23 -5.27
CA VAL A 142 8.45 -11.55 -4.88
C VAL A 142 8.13 -10.81 -3.60
N VAL A 143 7.12 -9.93 -3.66
CA VAL A 143 6.62 -9.15 -2.53
C VAL A 143 5.33 -9.77 -2.01
N LEU A 144 5.33 -10.20 -0.77
CA LEU A 144 4.16 -10.75 -0.08
C LEU A 144 3.73 -9.78 1.02
N ILE A 145 2.50 -9.33 0.94
CA ILE A 145 1.89 -8.44 1.94
C ILE A 145 0.66 -9.12 2.51
N GLN A 146 0.56 -9.12 3.83
CA GLN A 146 -0.63 -9.52 4.54
C GLN A 146 -1.12 -8.38 5.43
N VAL A 147 -2.41 -8.09 5.36
CA VAL A 147 -3.11 -7.12 6.21
C VAL A 147 -4.27 -7.86 6.85
N GLY A 148 -4.13 -8.21 8.12
CA GLY A 148 -5.11 -9.05 8.81
C GLY A 148 -5.36 -10.36 8.07
N GLN A 149 -6.58 -10.57 7.61
CA GLN A 149 -7.01 -11.76 6.86
C GLN A 149 -6.84 -11.62 5.34
N THR A 150 -6.52 -10.43 4.83
CA THR A 150 -6.32 -10.19 3.40
C THR A 150 -4.84 -10.28 3.04
N LYS A 151 -4.55 -10.64 1.80
CA LYS A 151 -3.16 -10.77 1.33
C LYS A 151 -3.03 -10.44 -0.15
N ILE A 152 -1.83 -10.05 -0.54
CA ILE A 152 -1.44 -9.85 -1.92
C ILE A 152 -0.02 -10.39 -2.12
N GLN A 153 0.25 -10.92 -3.30
CA GLN A 153 1.57 -11.31 -3.75
C GLN A 153 1.82 -10.70 -5.12
N ASN A 154 2.95 -10.02 -5.28
CA ASN A 154 3.35 -9.41 -6.53
C ASN A 154 4.75 -9.90 -6.93
N VAL A 155 4.99 -10.00 -8.23
CA VAL A 155 6.32 -10.17 -8.81
C VAL A 155 6.75 -8.83 -9.39
N VAL A 156 7.99 -8.42 -9.13
CA VAL A 156 8.55 -7.15 -9.62
C VAL A 156 8.92 -7.26 -11.09
N SER A 157 8.47 -6.31 -11.90
CA SER A 157 8.77 -6.17 -13.33
C SER A 157 9.22 -4.74 -13.70
N VAL A 158 9.47 -4.46 -14.94
CA VAL A 158 9.74 -3.12 -15.51
C VAL A 158 8.65 -2.69 -16.47
#